data_4abc884dd8c5d6b60a7abd37968551e8
#
_entry.id   4abc884dd8c5d6b60a7abd37968551e8
#
_cell.length_a   1.000
_cell.length_b   1.000
_cell.length_c   1.000
_cell.angle_alpha   90.00
_cell.angle_beta   90.00
_cell.angle_gamma   90.00
#
_symmetry.space_group_name_H-M   'P 1'
#
loop_
_entity.id
_entity.type
_entity.pdbx_description
1 polymer ?
#
loop_
_entity_poly.entity_id
_entity_poly.type
_entity_poly.pdbx_seq_one_letter_code
_entity_poly.pdbx_strand_id
1 'polypeptide(L)'
;MGQQFVTAGAARARVGELLAAVDAAYAEMRALCLDEVGTGFRLELAERLETQCRINRGLMYRVFAQLADPPDEPAMVPAVRDRLWARLRITPGEVKRRLRVAALLRPRRRLSGPPLPPVLARVAGAVESGLLGEEHLRVITTVMAALPSAVSVTDREAVEASLIAEAARSDAGIVRQVGRRIEEIFNPDGHYDDQDRARRRGIHLGDQQRDGMSAISGWI
;
A
#
# COMPACT_ATOMS: atom_id res chain seq x y z
N MET A 1 -5.09 24.88 13.73
CA MET A 1 -6.17 24.97 12.72
C MET A 1 -7.27 24.02 13.14
N GLY A 2 -8.46 24.57 13.53
CA GLY A 2 -9.58 23.78 14.01
C GLY A 2 -10.16 22.89 12.92
N GLN A 3 -10.32 21.60 13.20
CA GLN A 3 -11.12 20.72 12.37
C GLN A 3 -12.57 21.23 12.42
N GLN A 4 -13.04 21.81 11.34
CA GLN A 4 -14.47 22.05 11.15
C GLN A 4 -15.17 20.70 11.13
N PHE A 5 -16.06 20.45 12.08
CA PHE A 5 -16.93 19.29 12.09
C PHE A 5 -17.90 19.39 10.89
N VAL A 6 -17.50 18.83 9.75
CA VAL A 6 -18.36 18.72 8.58
C VAL A 6 -19.33 17.56 8.85
N THR A 7 -20.63 17.79 8.69
CA THR A 7 -21.62 16.72 8.83
C THR A 7 -21.33 15.61 7.81
N ALA A 8 -21.67 14.36 8.14
CA ALA A 8 -21.45 13.22 7.25
C ALA A 8 -22.11 13.42 5.86
N GLY A 9 -23.27 14.08 5.83
CA GLY A 9 -23.95 14.45 4.57
C GLY A 9 -23.17 15.45 3.74
N ALA A 10 -22.65 16.51 4.35
CA ALA A 10 -21.83 17.51 3.66
C ALA A 10 -20.50 16.94 3.15
N ALA A 11 -19.86 16.04 3.94
CA ALA A 11 -18.67 15.35 3.50
C ALA A 11 -18.92 14.45 2.28
N ARG A 12 -20.03 13.69 2.28
CA ARG A 12 -20.42 12.85 1.13
C ARG A 12 -20.69 13.69 -0.11
N ALA A 13 -21.44 14.79 0.02
CA ALA A 13 -21.72 15.70 -1.08
C ALA A 13 -20.43 16.25 -1.67
N ARG A 14 -19.52 16.72 -0.81
CA ARG A 14 -18.23 17.29 -1.25
C ARG A 14 -17.33 16.26 -1.96
N VAL A 15 -17.25 15.03 -1.46
CA VAL A 15 -16.52 13.94 -2.15
C VAL A 15 -17.16 13.66 -3.51
N GLY A 16 -18.48 13.63 -3.61
CA GLY A 16 -19.18 13.45 -4.88
C GLY A 16 -18.86 14.54 -5.92
N GLU A 17 -18.88 15.81 -5.50
CA GLU A 17 -18.50 16.96 -6.35
C GLU A 17 -17.05 16.82 -6.85
N LEU A 18 -16.11 16.45 -5.98
CA LEU A 18 -14.70 16.30 -6.34
C LEU A 18 -14.50 15.14 -7.32
N LEU A 19 -15.18 14.02 -7.13
CA LEU A 19 -15.12 12.90 -8.07
C LEU A 19 -15.72 13.28 -9.43
N ALA A 20 -16.84 13.99 -9.46
CA ALA A 20 -17.44 14.48 -10.71
C ALA A 20 -16.50 15.45 -11.46
N ALA A 21 -15.78 16.31 -10.73
CA ALA A 21 -14.78 17.21 -11.33
C ALA A 21 -13.60 16.43 -11.93
N VAL A 22 -13.12 15.37 -11.26
CA VAL A 22 -12.08 14.48 -11.80
C VAL A 22 -12.57 13.76 -13.05
N ASP A 23 -13.79 13.22 -13.04
CA ASP A 23 -14.38 12.54 -14.19
C ASP A 23 -14.51 13.48 -15.40
N ALA A 24 -14.96 14.72 -15.19
CA ALA A 24 -15.03 15.75 -16.21
C ALA A 24 -13.65 16.08 -16.79
N ALA A 25 -12.65 16.31 -15.95
CA ALA A 25 -11.28 16.58 -16.39
C ALA A 25 -10.70 15.42 -17.23
N TYR A 26 -10.92 14.18 -16.83
CA TYR A 26 -10.51 13.02 -17.63
C TYR A 26 -11.29 12.90 -18.95
N ALA A 27 -12.56 13.27 -18.97
CA ALA A 27 -13.33 13.30 -20.20
C ALA A 27 -12.77 14.33 -21.19
N GLU A 28 -12.46 15.53 -20.72
CA GLU A 28 -11.82 16.58 -21.52
C GLU A 28 -10.45 16.14 -22.05
N MET A 29 -9.59 15.61 -21.19
CA MET A 29 -8.24 15.13 -21.61
C MET A 29 -8.34 14.04 -22.71
N ARG A 30 -9.32 13.12 -22.61
CA ARG A 30 -9.53 12.08 -23.64
C ARG A 30 -9.99 12.65 -24.98
N ALA A 31 -10.65 13.79 -24.98
CA ALA A 31 -11.15 14.43 -26.19
C ALA A 31 -10.06 15.26 -26.91
N LEU A 32 -8.95 15.56 -26.23
CA LEU A 32 -7.85 16.32 -26.84
C LEU A 32 -7.03 15.48 -27.82
N CYS A 33 -6.71 16.06 -28.98
CA CYS A 33 -5.74 15.49 -29.90
C CYS A 33 -4.33 15.76 -29.39
N LEU A 34 -3.52 14.72 -29.26
CA LEU A 34 -2.13 14.80 -28.76
C LEU A 34 -1.10 14.69 -29.90
N ASP A 35 -1.52 14.74 -31.17
CA ASP A 35 -0.62 14.48 -32.30
C ASP A 35 0.43 15.57 -32.48
N GLU A 36 0.09 16.81 -32.18
CA GLU A 36 0.96 17.96 -32.40
C GLU A 36 1.72 18.47 -31.17
N VAL A 37 1.51 17.87 -29.98
CA VAL A 37 2.11 18.41 -28.74
C VAL A 37 3.57 18.05 -28.53
N GLY A 38 4.17 17.28 -29.42
CA GLY A 38 5.58 16.89 -29.36
C GLY A 38 5.88 15.79 -28.32
N THR A 39 7.01 15.10 -28.51
CA THR A 39 7.42 13.96 -27.68
C THR A 39 7.74 14.37 -26.23
N GLY A 40 8.39 15.53 -26.05
CA GLY A 40 8.74 16.03 -24.72
C GLY A 40 7.52 16.22 -23.83
N PHE A 41 6.49 16.88 -24.36
CA PHE A 41 5.23 17.06 -23.60
C PHE A 41 4.50 15.73 -23.34
N ARG A 42 4.55 14.78 -24.28
CA ARG A 42 3.94 13.44 -24.06
C ARG A 42 4.62 12.70 -22.92
N LEU A 43 5.95 12.80 -22.78
CA LEU A 43 6.68 12.23 -21.64
C LEU A 43 6.27 12.90 -20.33
N GLU A 44 6.25 14.23 -20.29
CA GLU A 44 5.79 14.99 -19.11
C GLU A 44 4.36 14.63 -18.72
N LEU A 45 3.46 14.51 -19.70
CA LEU A 45 2.08 14.09 -19.45
C LEU A 45 2.01 12.69 -18.87
N ALA A 46 2.81 11.74 -19.38
CA ALA A 46 2.88 10.38 -18.84
C ALA A 46 3.37 10.36 -17.38
N GLU A 47 4.40 11.14 -17.04
CA GLU A 47 4.90 11.29 -15.67
C GLU A 47 3.83 11.86 -14.73
N ARG A 48 3.10 12.87 -15.18
CA ARG A 48 2.02 13.48 -14.37
C ARG A 48 0.86 12.52 -14.18
N LEU A 49 0.45 11.78 -15.20
CA LEU A 49 -0.61 10.77 -15.09
C LEU A 49 -0.19 9.63 -14.16
N GLU A 50 1.05 9.16 -14.24
CA GLU A 50 1.58 8.16 -13.32
C GLU A 50 1.55 8.67 -11.87
N THR A 51 1.93 9.92 -11.64
CA THR A 51 1.86 10.53 -10.31
C THR A 51 0.42 10.59 -9.80
N GLN A 52 -0.55 10.96 -10.63
CA GLN A 52 -1.97 10.95 -10.27
C GLN A 52 -2.47 9.54 -9.94
N CYS A 53 -2.05 8.53 -10.69
CA CYS A 53 -2.36 7.13 -10.40
C CYS A 53 -1.83 6.71 -9.02
N ARG A 54 -0.61 7.12 -8.66
CA ARG A 54 0.00 6.85 -7.35
C ARG A 54 -0.76 7.53 -6.21
N ILE A 55 -1.10 8.82 -6.35
CA ILE A 55 -1.90 9.56 -5.37
C ILE A 55 -3.27 8.89 -5.18
N ASN A 56 -3.93 8.55 -6.27
CA ASN A 56 -5.23 7.87 -6.21
C ASN A 56 -5.12 6.50 -5.51
N ARG A 57 -4.02 5.79 -5.69
CA ARG A 57 -3.73 4.55 -4.97
C ARG A 57 -3.58 4.79 -3.46
N GLY A 58 -2.91 5.86 -3.07
CA GLY A 58 -2.78 6.28 -1.66
C GLY A 58 -4.15 6.56 -1.01
N LEU A 59 -5.00 7.32 -1.70
CA LEU A 59 -6.38 7.55 -1.26
C LEU A 59 -7.17 6.25 -1.12
N MET A 60 -7.00 5.31 -2.04
CA MET A 60 -7.65 4.00 -1.96
C MET A 60 -7.19 3.21 -0.73
N TYR A 61 -5.90 3.21 -0.39
CA TYR A 61 -5.40 2.56 0.84
C TYR A 61 -6.00 3.18 2.10
N ARG A 62 -6.15 4.51 2.13
CA ARG A 62 -6.83 5.20 3.22
C ARG A 62 -8.29 4.73 3.37
N VAL A 63 -9.03 4.62 2.27
CA VAL A 63 -10.41 4.10 2.28
C VAL A 63 -10.45 2.64 2.74
N PHE A 64 -9.55 1.78 2.26
CA PHE A 64 -9.45 0.38 2.70
C PHE A 64 -9.17 0.26 4.20
N ALA A 65 -8.31 1.12 4.73
CA ALA A 65 -8.02 1.16 6.17
C ALA A 65 -9.27 1.51 6.99
N GLN A 66 -10.04 2.50 6.53
CA GLN A 66 -11.29 2.90 7.18
C GLN A 66 -12.37 1.83 7.09
N LEU A 67 -12.47 1.11 5.97
CA LEU A 67 -13.41 0.00 5.82
C LEU A 67 -13.04 -1.21 6.71
N ALA A 68 -11.75 -1.48 6.88
CA ALA A 68 -11.28 -2.59 7.72
C ALA A 68 -11.44 -2.33 9.22
N ASP A 69 -11.44 -1.06 9.63
CA ASP A 69 -11.55 -0.63 11.01
C ASP A 69 -12.28 0.72 11.06
N PRO A 70 -13.61 0.69 10.81
CA PRO A 70 -14.40 1.91 10.77
C PRO A 70 -14.44 2.57 12.14
N PRO A 71 -14.45 3.93 12.21
CA PRO A 71 -14.46 4.67 13.46
C PRO A 71 -15.77 4.56 14.24
N ASP A 72 -16.85 4.27 13.54
CA ASP A 72 -18.24 4.34 13.97
C ASP A 72 -18.96 2.99 14.09
N GLU A 73 -18.37 1.92 13.58
CA GLU A 73 -18.98 0.58 13.57
C GLU A 73 -17.99 -0.50 14.03
N PRO A 74 -18.47 -1.62 14.63
CA PRO A 74 -17.63 -2.79 14.90
C PRO A 74 -17.06 -3.35 13.57
N ALA A 75 -15.77 -3.66 13.56
CA ALA A 75 -15.10 -4.19 12.38
C ALA A 75 -15.64 -5.61 12.03
N MET A 76 -16.37 -5.72 10.92
CA MET A 76 -16.80 -6.99 10.33
C MET A 76 -15.90 -7.37 9.16
N VAL A 77 -14.63 -7.67 9.44
CA VAL A 77 -13.58 -7.89 8.43
C VAL A 77 -13.94 -8.93 7.35
N PRO A 78 -14.58 -10.08 7.66
CA PRO A 78 -15.00 -11.02 6.60
C PRO A 78 -15.99 -10.40 5.62
N ALA A 79 -17.04 -9.74 6.12
CA ALA A 79 -18.05 -9.08 5.27
C ALA A 79 -17.47 -7.96 4.42
N VAL A 80 -16.48 -7.21 4.94
CA VAL A 80 -15.77 -6.17 4.19
C VAL A 80 -14.96 -6.78 3.03
N ARG A 81 -14.26 -7.90 3.25
CA ARG A 81 -13.51 -8.59 2.19
C ARG A 81 -14.41 -9.02 1.05
N ASP A 82 -15.53 -9.65 1.36
CA ASP A 82 -16.46 -10.16 0.35
C ASP A 82 -17.11 -9.03 -0.44
N ARG A 83 -17.49 -7.94 0.24
CA ARG A 83 -18.00 -6.74 -0.42
C ARG A 83 -16.98 -6.07 -1.34
N LEU A 84 -15.72 -5.96 -0.90
CA LEU A 84 -14.64 -5.38 -1.72
C LEU A 84 -14.36 -6.25 -2.95
N TRP A 85 -14.26 -7.58 -2.78
CA TRP A 85 -14.10 -8.51 -3.88
C TRP A 85 -15.20 -8.34 -4.94
N ALA A 86 -16.46 -8.43 -4.51
CA ALA A 86 -17.59 -8.35 -5.43
C ALA A 86 -17.71 -6.99 -6.14
N ARG A 87 -17.56 -5.88 -5.38
CA ARG A 87 -17.75 -4.52 -5.92
C ARG A 87 -16.60 -4.03 -6.77
N LEU A 88 -15.37 -4.34 -6.40
CA LEU A 88 -14.18 -3.89 -7.12
C LEU A 88 -13.76 -4.85 -8.24
N ARG A 89 -14.37 -6.05 -8.33
CA ARG A 89 -14.04 -7.07 -9.33
C ARG A 89 -12.55 -7.42 -9.36
N ILE A 90 -11.92 -7.47 -8.18
CA ILE A 90 -10.52 -7.86 -7.97
C ILE A 90 -10.48 -9.19 -7.23
N THR A 91 -9.39 -9.95 -7.38
CA THR A 91 -9.29 -11.27 -6.75
C THR A 91 -9.29 -11.18 -5.21
N PRO A 92 -9.75 -12.22 -4.48
CA PRO A 92 -9.66 -12.27 -3.03
C PRO A 92 -8.24 -12.08 -2.50
N GLY A 93 -7.24 -12.60 -3.22
CA GLY A 93 -5.82 -12.40 -2.90
C GLY A 93 -5.40 -10.93 -2.95
N GLU A 94 -5.87 -10.20 -3.97
CA GLU A 94 -5.61 -8.76 -4.12
C GLU A 94 -6.32 -7.94 -3.04
N VAL A 95 -7.55 -8.28 -2.67
CA VAL A 95 -8.24 -7.65 -1.52
C VAL A 95 -7.43 -7.85 -0.24
N LYS A 96 -7.01 -9.09 0.05
CA LYS A 96 -6.20 -9.44 1.23
C LYS A 96 -4.88 -8.64 1.25
N ARG A 97 -4.22 -8.54 0.11
CA ARG A 97 -2.98 -7.76 -0.05
C ARG A 97 -3.21 -6.28 0.26
N ARG A 98 -4.22 -5.65 -0.36
CA ARG A 98 -4.54 -4.24 -0.16
C ARG A 98 -4.91 -3.91 1.29
N LEU A 99 -5.72 -4.74 1.93
CA LEU A 99 -6.08 -4.57 3.34
C LEU A 99 -4.84 -4.67 4.25
N ARG A 100 -3.92 -5.61 3.96
CA ARG A 100 -2.67 -5.74 4.72
C ARG A 100 -1.81 -4.49 4.57
N VAL A 101 -1.62 -3.99 3.37
CA VAL A 101 -0.86 -2.75 3.13
C VAL A 101 -1.54 -1.56 3.80
N ALA A 102 -2.85 -1.41 3.65
CA ALA A 102 -3.62 -0.34 4.29
C ALA A 102 -3.44 -0.34 5.83
N ALA A 103 -3.37 -1.51 6.45
CA ALA A 103 -3.13 -1.64 7.88
C ALA A 103 -1.74 -1.13 8.32
N LEU A 104 -0.72 -1.24 7.46
CA LEU A 104 0.63 -0.72 7.74
C LEU A 104 0.72 0.80 7.61
N LEU A 105 -0.10 1.39 6.76
CA LEU A 105 -0.05 2.81 6.40
C LEU A 105 -1.01 3.68 7.22
N ARG A 106 -1.92 3.10 8.00
CA ARG A 106 -2.88 3.86 8.80
C ARG A 106 -2.37 4.17 10.21
N PRO A 107 -2.83 5.27 10.82
CA PRO A 107 -2.68 5.48 12.25
C PRO A 107 -3.29 4.32 13.04
N ARG A 108 -2.62 3.90 14.11
CA ARG A 108 -3.07 2.79 14.95
C ARG A 108 -3.93 3.30 16.09
N ARG A 109 -5.03 2.61 16.39
CA ARG A 109 -5.88 2.96 17.52
C ARG A 109 -5.25 2.54 18.85
N ARG A 110 -5.45 3.36 19.87
CA ARG A 110 -5.23 3.02 21.28
C ARG A 110 -6.58 2.78 21.96
N LEU A 111 -6.58 2.05 23.06
CA LEU A 111 -7.74 1.94 23.94
C LEU A 111 -8.12 3.30 24.53
N SER A 112 -7.15 4.16 24.78
CA SER A 112 -7.33 5.52 25.29
C SER A 112 -6.21 6.44 24.77
N GLY A 113 -6.52 7.71 24.57
CA GLY A 113 -5.54 8.73 24.12
C GLY A 113 -5.43 8.90 22.60
N PRO A 114 -4.50 9.73 22.13
CA PRO A 114 -4.35 10.02 20.71
C PRO A 114 -3.88 8.80 19.92
N PRO A 115 -4.21 8.71 18.61
CA PRO A 115 -3.74 7.63 17.76
C PRO A 115 -2.22 7.53 17.74
N LEU A 116 -1.70 6.31 17.60
CA LEU A 116 -0.28 6.07 17.34
C LEU A 116 0.00 6.26 15.84
N PRO A 117 1.24 6.63 15.48
CA PRO A 117 1.63 6.69 14.08
C PRO A 117 1.45 5.34 13.38
N PRO A 118 1.36 5.34 12.04
CA PRO A 118 1.39 4.11 11.23
C PRO A 118 2.59 3.24 11.58
N VAL A 119 2.49 1.94 11.25
CA VAL A 119 3.66 1.03 11.37
C VAL A 119 4.78 1.47 10.44
N LEU A 120 4.43 1.90 9.22
CA LEU A 120 5.35 2.46 8.22
C LEU A 120 4.98 3.93 7.98
N ALA A 121 5.36 4.81 8.92
CA ALA A 121 4.91 6.20 8.93
C ALA A 121 5.51 7.02 7.77
N ARG A 122 6.77 6.78 7.42
CA ARG A 122 7.43 7.48 6.31
C ARG A 122 6.92 6.98 4.96
N VAL A 123 6.69 5.68 4.82
CA VAL A 123 6.07 5.09 3.62
C VAL A 123 4.66 5.63 3.43
N ALA A 124 3.88 5.79 4.51
CA ALA A 124 2.54 6.38 4.42
C ALA A 124 2.57 7.78 3.80
N GLY A 125 3.46 8.67 4.27
CA GLY A 125 3.65 10.00 3.68
C GLY A 125 4.11 9.96 2.22
N ALA A 126 5.03 9.07 1.87
CA ALA A 126 5.52 8.89 0.51
C ALA A 126 4.45 8.35 -0.46
N VAL A 127 3.54 7.51 0.03
CA VAL A 127 2.38 7.03 -0.73
C VAL A 127 1.34 8.14 -0.91
N GLU A 128 1.07 8.94 0.12
CA GLU A 128 0.13 10.06 0.05
C GLU A 128 0.60 11.15 -0.93
N SER A 129 1.89 11.41 -1.00
CA SER A 129 2.47 12.37 -1.95
C SER A 129 2.56 11.85 -3.40
N GLY A 130 2.29 10.56 -3.65
CA GLY A 130 2.44 9.94 -4.96
C GLY A 130 3.89 9.61 -5.34
N LEU A 131 4.83 9.69 -4.39
CA LEU A 131 6.24 9.36 -4.63
C LEU A 131 6.41 7.86 -4.92
N LEU A 132 5.69 7.00 -4.20
CA LEU A 132 5.80 5.55 -4.32
C LEU A 132 4.73 4.95 -5.21
N GLY A 133 5.15 4.26 -6.26
CA GLY A 133 4.30 3.37 -7.05
C GLY A 133 4.03 2.03 -6.35
N GLU A 134 3.11 1.26 -6.89
CA GLU A 134 2.68 -0.03 -6.35
C GLU A 134 3.83 -1.06 -6.25
N GLU A 135 4.73 -1.05 -7.24
CA GLU A 135 5.89 -1.96 -7.25
C GLU A 135 6.89 -1.60 -6.15
N HIS A 136 7.19 -0.31 -5.96
CA HIS A 136 8.03 0.17 -4.86
C HIS A 136 7.43 -0.22 -3.51
N LEU A 137 6.14 0.04 -3.33
CA LEU A 137 5.43 -0.27 -2.09
C LEU A 137 5.48 -1.77 -1.76
N ARG A 138 5.32 -2.63 -2.78
CA ARG A 138 5.44 -4.09 -2.62
C ARG A 138 6.83 -4.49 -2.15
N VAL A 139 7.87 -3.95 -2.76
CA VAL A 139 9.26 -4.24 -2.39
C VAL A 139 9.54 -3.75 -0.98
N ILE A 140 9.24 -2.49 -0.68
CA ILE A 140 9.51 -1.89 0.64
C ILE A 140 8.79 -2.66 1.74
N THR A 141 7.50 -2.98 1.57
CA THR A 141 6.75 -3.74 2.58
C THR A 141 7.30 -5.15 2.77
N THR A 142 7.84 -5.78 1.72
CA THR A 142 8.47 -7.10 1.81
C THR A 142 9.79 -7.02 2.59
N VAL A 143 10.67 -6.06 2.27
CA VAL A 143 11.93 -5.85 2.97
C VAL A 143 11.68 -5.54 4.45
N MET A 144 10.79 -4.60 4.75
CA MET A 144 10.46 -4.24 6.13
C MET A 144 9.90 -5.41 6.96
N ALA A 145 9.15 -6.31 6.32
CA ALA A 145 8.62 -7.51 6.96
C ALA A 145 9.67 -8.61 7.14
N ALA A 146 10.73 -8.61 6.32
CA ALA A 146 11.83 -9.59 6.40
C ALA A 146 12.88 -9.23 7.48
N LEU A 147 12.91 -7.98 7.95
CA LEU A 147 13.86 -7.57 9.00
C LEU A 147 13.65 -8.38 10.29
N PRO A 148 14.73 -8.91 10.91
CA PRO A 148 14.67 -9.62 12.19
C PRO A 148 13.96 -8.82 13.27
N SER A 149 13.32 -9.51 14.22
CA SER A 149 12.65 -8.87 15.38
C SER A 149 13.60 -8.06 16.25
N ALA A 150 14.85 -8.47 16.32
CA ALA A 150 15.92 -7.81 17.08
C ALA A 150 16.32 -6.43 16.53
N VAL A 151 15.98 -6.08 15.29
CA VAL A 151 16.28 -4.78 14.71
C VAL A 151 15.53 -3.68 15.47
N SER A 152 16.26 -2.70 15.97
CA SER A 152 15.71 -1.61 16.77
C SER A 152 14.70 -0.77 15.99
N VAL A 153 13.81 -0.06 16.68
CA VAL A 153 12.84 0.86 16.05
C VAL A 153 13.58 1.95 15.24
N THR A 154 14.65 2.50 15.78
CA THR A 154 15.45 3.54 15.12
C THR A 154 16.07 3.03 13.82
N ASP A 155 16.62 1.81 13.84
CA ASP A 155 17.21 1.21 12.64
C ASP A 155 16.13 0.90 11.59
N ARG A 156 14.96 0.42 12.03
CA ARG A 156 13.81 0.22 11.12
C ARG A 156 13.38 1.52 10.44
N GLU A 157 13.33 2.62 11.18
CA GLU A 157 13.02 3.95 10.63
C GLU A 157 14.12 4.43 9.66
N ALA A 158 15.39 4.15 9.94
CA ALA A 158 16.50 4.46 9.04
C ALA A 158 16.44 3.64 7.74
N VAL A 159 16.13 2.34 7.85
CA VAL A 159 15.90 1.47 6.69
C VAL A 159 14.72 1.96 5.85
N GLU A 160 13.61 2.29 6.49
CA GLU A 160 12.44 2.84 5.82
C GLU A 160 12.79 4.11 5.02
N ALA A 161 13.51 5.05 5.64
CA ALA A 161 13.97 6.28 5.01
C ALA A 161 14.91 6.02 3.82
N SER A 162 15.86 5.09 3.97
CA SER A 162 16.80 4.72 2.92
C SER A 162 16.10 4.11 1.70
N LEU A 163 15.15 3.20 1.92
CA LEU A 163 14.37 2.58 0.84
C LEU A 163 13.50 3.60 0.09
N ILE A 164 12.92 4.57 0.80
CA ILE A 164 12.13 5.65 0.18
C ILE A 164 13.06 6.57 -0.64
N ALA A 165 14.21 6.95 -0.10
CA ALA A 165 15.18 7.79 -0.82
C ALA A 165 15.67 7.11 -2.11
N GLU A 166 15.86 5.79 -2.09
CA GLU A 166 16.20 5.03 -3.30
C GLU A 166 15.02 4.98 -4.28
N ALA A 167 13.81 4.71 -3.80
CA ALA A 167 12.61 4.64 -4.62
C ALA A 167 12.24 5.97 -5.30
N ALA A 168 12.72 7.10 -4.77
CA ALA A 168 12.52 8.42 -5.36
C ALA A 168 13.33 8.63 -6.66
N ARG A 169 14.35 7.82 -6.90
CA ARG A 169 15.30 7.99 -8.03
C ARG A 169 15.50 6.73 -8.88
N SER A 170 15.00 5.59 -8.44
CA SER A 170 15.26 4.30 -9.06
C SER A 170 13.98 3.47 -9.17
N ASP A 171 13.99 2.49 -10.05
CA ASP A 171 12.91 1.52 -10.18
C ASP A 171 12.88 0.51 -9.01
N ALA A 172 11.79 -0.25 -8.91
CA ALA A 172 11.58 -1.23 -7.85
C ALA A 172 12.59 -2.40 -7.86
N GLY A 173 13.27 -2.66 -8.99
CA GLY A 173 14.32 -3.67 -9.10
C GLY A 173 15.58 -3.23 -8.33
N ILE A 174 15.99 -1.99 -8.47
CA ILE A 174 17.11 -1.39 -7.72
C ILE A 174 16.79 -1.32 -6.23
N VAL A 175 15.58 -0.85 -5.87
CA VAL A 175 15.14 -0.85 -4.47
C VAL A 175 15.18 -2.25 -3.84
N ARG A 176 14.85 -3.29 -4.60
CA ARG A 176 14.96 -4.71 -4.15
C ARG A 176 16.41 -5.13 -3.92
N GLN A 177 17.35 -4.67 -4.75
CA GLN A 177 18.78 -4.94 -4.55
C GLN A 177 19.30 -4.28 -3.27
N VAL A 178 18.92 -3.02 -3.05
CA VAL A 178 19.24 -2.30 -1.80
C VAL A 178 18.63 -3.04 -0.60
N GLY A 179 17.37 -3.48 -0.72
CA GLY A 179 16.71 -4.27 0.33
C GLY A 179 17.45 -5.55 0.69
N ARG A 180 17.98 -6.30 -0.28
CA ARG A 180 18.80 -7.48 -0.03
C ARG A 180 20.09 -7.16 0.73
N ARG A 181 20.77 -6.08 0.36
CA ARG A 181 21.98 -5.64 1.09
C ARG A 181 21.68 -5.24 2.53
N ILE A 182 20.53 -4.59 2.74
CA ILE A 182 20.07 -4.25 4.09
C ILE A 182 19.81 -5.54 4.88
N GLU A 183 19.17 -6.54 4.31
CA GLU A 183 18.92 -7.84 4.94
C GLU A 183 20.24 -8.53 5.30
N GLU A 184 21.24 -8.52 4.41
CA GLU A 184 22.59 -9.05 4.67
C GLU A 184 23.30 -8.32 5.83
N ILE A 185 23.12 -7.01 5.98
CA ILE A 185 23.71 -6.23 7.08
C ILE A 185 23.07 -6.59 8.43
N PHE A 186 21.73 -6.69 8.47
CA PHE A 186 21.00 -6.94 9.71
C PHE A 186 20.88 -8.42 10.07
N ASN A 187 21.16 -9.31 9.12
CA ASN A 187 21.12 -10.76 9.30
C ASN A 187 22.22 -11.47 8.49
N PRO A 188 23.52 -11.16 8.74
CA PRO A 188 24.63 -11.67 7.94
C PRO A 188 24.74 -13.20 7.97
N ASP A 189 24.40 -13.81 9.10
CA ASP A 189 24.49 -15.26 9.30
C ASP A 189 23.21 -16.00 8.91
N GLY A 190 22.18 -15.30 8.44
CA GLY A 190 20.87 -15.88 8.11
C GLY A 190 20.14 -16.46 9.34
N HIS A 191 20.52 -16.05 10.54
CA HIS A 191 19.90 -16.53 11.77
C HIS A 191 18.57 -15.81 12.02
N TYR A 192 17.55 -16.63 12.26
CA TYR A 192 16.24 -16.16 12.68
C TYR A 192 15.89 -16.81 14.01
N ASP A 193 15.35 -16.03 14.94
CA ASP A 193 14.82 -16.56 16.19
C ASP A 193 13.52 -17.35 15.97
N ASP A 194 13.02 -18.00 17.03
CA ASP A 194 11.81 -18.80 16.95
C ASP A 194 10.57 -17.95 16.63
N GLN A 195 10.57 -16.67 17.02
CA GLN A 195 9.50 -15.74 16.70
C GLN A 195 9.53 -15.33 15.21
N ASP A 196 10.71 -15.14 14.63
CA ASP A 196 10.91 -14.90 13.21
C ASP A 196 10.49 -16.11 12.38
N ARG A 197 10.86 -17.31 12.84
CA ARG A 197 10.46 -18.58 12.20
C ARG A 197 8.95 -18.77 12.29
N ALA A 198 8.34 -18.52 13.46
CA ALA A 198 6.90 -18.65 13.65
C ALA A 198 6.10 -17.73 12.71
N ARG A 199 6.60 -16.51 12.44
CA ARG A 199 5.99 -15.58 11.47
C ARG A 199 6.04 -16.07 10.03
N ARG A 200 7.07 -16.84 9.67
CA ARG A 200 7.28 -17.39 8.32
C ARG A 200 6.61 -18.75 8.12
N ARG A 201 6.40 -19.51 9.20
CA ARG A 201 5.76 -20.84 9.10
C ARG A 201 4.36 -20.75 8.56
N GLY A 202 4.06 -21.63 7.63
CA GLY A 202 2.74 -21.78 7.06
C GLY A 202 2.78 -22.69 5.84
N ILE A 203 1.76 -23.53 5.69
CA ILE A 203 1.57 -24.36 4.51
C ILE A 203 0.33 -23.82 3.80
N HIS A 204 0.47 -23.62 2.50
CA HIS A 204 -0.64 -23.26 1.62
C HIS A 204 -0.87 -24.41 0.63
N LEU A 205 -2.10 -24.90 0.62
CA LEU A 205 -2.57 -25.84 -0.38
C LEU A 205 -3.26 -25.03 -1.48
N GLY A 206 -2.77 -25.12 -2.69
CA GLY A 206 -3.38 -24.50 -3.87
C GLY A 206 -4.65 -25.21 -4.31
N ASP A 207 -5.39 -24.59 -5.21
CA ASP A 207 -6.59 -25.18 -5.80
C ASP A 207 -6.24 -26.47 -6.56
N GLN A 208 -7.16 -27.44 -6.53
CA GLN A 208 -7.02 -28.67 -7.28
C GLN A 208 -7.07 -28.38 -8.78
N GLN A 209 -6.06 -28.87 -9.49
CA GLN A 209 -5.96 -28.75 -10.95
C GLN A 209 -6.80 -29.84 -11.66
N ARG A 210 -6.92 -29.74 -12.97
CA ARG A 210 -7.73 -30.69 -13.79
C ARG A 210 -7.19 -32.13 -13.76
N ASP A 211 -5.91 -32.30 -13.43
CA ASP A 211 -5.25 -33.60 -13.25
C ASP A 211 -5.41 -34.19 -11.84
N GLY A 212 -6.20 -33.52 -10.99
CA GLY A 212 -6.44 -33.92 -9.61
C GLY A 212 -5.34 -33.52 -8.62
N MET A 213 -4.24 -32.88 -9.08
CA MET A 213 -3.15 -32.43 -8.22
C MET A 213 -3.42 -31.02 -7.65
N SER A 214 -2.89 -30.78 -6.44
CA SER A 214 -2.85 -29.46 -5.83
C SER A 214 -1.42 -29.10 -5.46
N ALA A 215 -1.02 -27.88 -5.75
CA ALA A 215 0.31 -27.40 -5.36
C ALA A 215 0.35 -27.15 -3.85
N ILE A 216 1.41 -27.60 -3.20
CA ILE A 216 1.70 -27.28 -1.80
C ILE A 216 2.89 -26.34 -1.78
N SER A 217 2.75 -25.22 -1.10
CA SER A 217 3.82 -24.23 -0.89
C SER A 217 3.84 -23.74 0.54
N GLY A 218 5.01 -23.44 1.07
CA GLY A 218 5.11 -22.91 2.42
C GLY A 218 6.46 -23.15 3.07
N TRP A 219 6.51 -22.80 4.35
CA TRP A 219 7.69 -22.94 5.21
C TRP A 219 7.27 -23.69 6.49
N ILE A 220 8.07 -24.63 6.94
CA ILE A 220 7.89 -25.43 8.15
C ILE A 220 9.03 -25.22 9.14
#